data_a222bfe4d81e19d5b3ccf12bbf6ff1ab
#
_entry.id   a222bfe4d81e19d5b3ccf12bbf6ff1ab
#
_cell.length_a   1.000
_cell.length_b   1.000
_cell.length_c   1.000
_cell.angle_alpha   90.00
_cell.angle_beta   90.00
_cell.angle_gamma   90.00
#
_symmetry.space_group_name_H-M   'P 1'
#
loop_
_entity.id
_entity.type
_entity.pdbx_description
1 polymer ?
#
loop_
_entity_poly.entity_id
_entity_poly.type
_entity_poly.pdbx_seq_one_letter_code
_entity_poly.pdbx_strand_id
1 'polypeptide(L)'
;MGRAKVVNYYNDRYSGKMSEDQCDMLESIIELDSCNGSFSDLKHIIRNVSDSDVTTIIEDYENFGSLIHNIEKPWGSLRDEQTLGAAFMFTAKKCILGDSVGMGKTVETAATVNLISSYRAQQGKKMRYLVLTQKNLAEQFRAEMIKFTGEYVTLINSGEQKVIDNFVRRYPYDVELEHSIVGTHALLTTKGFIQWLEQCRTMGYGFPFDTLVIDESSLLGGTNTQIVNGYKAISKYFENIYFLNATPFETQLQIFYNQINLIDPDLLPTKQNFTKEFCLMDYRGMYPKPTGKYKNQEQFKKLVAYRYFARTRRSKGATMENCDGKVILSPLSPIQKEWLNKSQLHRVIYDCPSHIDPSIEFNSENVPKLGSLNELLKNECADAETIIIFVHYKEAQKHLSQWLSSKGYSNRILNGDTDNSLRQTIIHGFKNGDFRVLITNVQKGLNFGSCNYCIFYSFDPNPSHMIQFEGRITRDFDVIGKHIYVLCSRGEEYKTLNNVVRQRAKATSEFTNTDLSVIMDILLGERVGD
;
A
#
# COMPACT_ATOMS: atom_id res chain seq x y z
N MET A 1 -15.14 29.29 1.32
CA MET A 1 -15.89 28.97 0.08
C MET A 1 -17.29 29.52 0.22
N GLY A 2 -17.91 30.12 -0.83
CA GLY A 2 -19.21 30.74 -0.63
C GLY A 2 -20.35 29.74 -0.80
N ARG A 3 -21.42 29.97 -0.04
CA ARG A 3 -22.71 29.22 -0.08
C ARG A 3 -23.14 28.80 -1.50
N ALA A 4 -23.00 29.70 -2.48
CA ALA A 4 -23.33 29.41 -3.87
C ALA A 4 -22.55 28.22 -4.46
N LYS A 5 -21.31 27.97 -4.05
CA LYS A 5 -20.51 26.82 -4.53
C LYS A 5 -20.96 25.50 -3.92
N VAL A 6 -21.39 25.52 -2.65
CA VAL A 6 -21.93 24.35 -1.97
C VAL A 6 -23.28 23.98 -2.59
N VAL A 7 -24.19 24.97 -2.74
CA VAL A 7 -25.51 24.77 -3.35
C VAL A 7 -25.38 24.27 -4.79
N ASN A 8 -24.53 24.88 -5.63
CA ASN A 8 -24.33 24.44 -7.00
C ASN A 8 -23.78 23.01 -7.07
N TYR A 9 -22.82 22.67 -6.21
CA TYR A 9 -22.28 21.31 -6.16
C TYR A 9 -23.35 20.27 -5.84
N TYR A 10 -24.25 20.56 -4.91
CA TYR A 10 -25.34 19.67 -4.52
C TYR A 10 -26.45 19.63 -5.57
N ASN A 11 -26.81 20.75 -6.14
CA ASN A 11 -27.83 20.83 -7.20
C ASN A 11 -27.39 20.08 -8.46
N ASP A 12 -26.12 20.19 -8.85
CA ASP A 12 -25.56 19.45 -9.99
C ASP A 12 -25.55 17.93 -9.76
N ARG A 13 -25.60 17.50 -8.51
CA ARG A 13 -25.42 16.09 -8.17
C ARG A 13 -26.68 15.41 -7.65
N TYR A 14 -27.47 16.08 -6.85
CA TYR A 14 -28.62 15.52 -6.14
C TYR A 14 -29.95 16.19 -6.53
N SER A 15 -30.00 16.93 -7.63
CA SER A 15 -31.21 17.55 -8.14
C SER A 15 -31.92 18.43 -7.11
N GLY A 16 -31.20 19.25 -6.36
CA GLY A 16 -31.76 20.22 -5.43
C GLY A 16 -32.30 19.63 -4.11
N LYS A 17 -31.83 18.46 -3.71
CA LYS A 17 -32.30 17.77 -2.50
C LYS A 17 -31.72 18.26 -1.19
N MET A 18 -30.77 19.18 -1.18
CA MET A 18 -30.18 19.71 0.02
C MET A 18 -30.96 20.94 0.51
N SER A 19 -31.35 20.96 1.78
CA SER A 19 -32.01 22.11 2.38
C SER A 19 -31.04 23.29 2.54
N GLU A 20 -31.59 24.50 2.67
CA GLU A 20 -30.81 25.71 2.94
C GLU A 20 -29.97 25.56 4.22
N ASP A 21 -30.57 25.01 5.28
CA ASP A 21 -29.92 24.78 6.57
C ASP A 21 -28.73 23.82 6.44
N GLN A 22 -28.87 22.76 5.64
CA GLN A 22 -27.78 21.82 5.35
C GLN A 22 -26.64 22.47 4.56
N CYS A 23 -26.98 23.39 3.64
CA CYS A 23 -25.97 24.18 2.91
C CYS A 23 -25.20 25.10 3.83
N ASP A 24 -25.91 25.82 4.73
CA ASP A 24 -25.30 26.73 5.70
C ASP A 24 -24.43 25.98 6.69
N MET A 25 -24.86 24.82 7.14
CA MET A 25 -24.12 23.94 8.03
C MET A 25 -22.81 23.44 7.39
N LEU A 26 -22.87 22.98 6.14
CA LEU A 26 -21.67 22.58 5.37
C LEU A 26 -20.71 23.74 5.14
N GLU A 27 -21.24 24.92 4.86
CA GLU A 27 -20.43 26.14 4.69
C GLU A 27 -19.73 26.52 5.99
N SER A 28 -20.45 26.46 7.12
CA SER A 28 -19.91 26.69 8.45
C SER A 28 -18.80 25.70 8.83
N ILE A 29 -18.98 24.41 8.50
CA ILE A 29 -17.96 23.37 8.74
C ILE A 29 -16.69 23.65 7.91
N ILE A 30 -16.86 24.05 6.65
CA ILE A 30 -15.75 24.38 5.75
C ILE A 30 -14.98 25.62 6.24
N GLU A 31 -15.67 26.61 6.81
CA GLU A 31 -15.07 27.82 7.34
C GLU A 31 -14.43 27.62 8.70
N LEU A 32 -15.00 26.78 9.57
CA LEU A 32 -14.46 26.42 10.87
C LEU A 32 -13.30 25.42 10.78
N ASP A 33 -13.08 24.81 9.62
CA ASP A 33 -12.05 23.83 9.42
C ASP A 33 -10.65 24.47 9.48
N SER A 34 -10.09 24.46 10.68
CA SER A 34 -8.68 24.86 10.92
C SER A 34 -7.67 24.01 10.13
N CYS A 35 -8.15 23.03 9.37
CA CYS A 35 -7.36 22.10 8.60
C CYS A 35 -7.07 22.55 7.16
N ASN A 36 -7.47 23.77 6.76
CA ASN A 36 -7.32 24.27 5.38
C ASN A 36 -7.80 23.26 4.31
N GLY A 37 -8.70 22.34 4.70
CA GLY A 37 -9.27 21.37 3.81
C GLY A 37 -9.98 22.06 2.64
N SER A 38 -9.62 21.71 1.42
CA SER A 38 -10.37 22.25 0.28
C SER A 38 -11.75 21.58 0.21
N PHE A 39 -12.76 22.31 -0.26
CA PHE A 39 -14.07 21.70 -0.55
C PHE A 39 -13.98 20.48 -1.47
N SER A 40 -12.95 20.38 -2.30
CA SER A 40 -12.67 19.19 -3.10
C SER A 40 -12.35 17.95 -2.26
N ASP A 41 -11.76 18.09 -1.09
CA ASP A 41 -11.47 16.98 -0.18
C ASP A 41 -12.74 16.50 0.53
N LEU A 42 -13.60 17.43 0.98
CA LEU A 42 -14.95 17.10 1.46
C LEU A 42 -15.81 16.41 0.42
N LYS A 43 -15.61 16.71 -0.87
CA LYS A 43 -16.28 15.98 -1.94
C LYS A 43 -16.13 14.47 -1.88
N HIS A 44 -15.03 13.95 -1.39
CA HIS A 44 -14.85 12.51 -1.22
C HIS A 44 -15.76 11.95 -0.13
N ILE A 45 -15.98 12.70 0.95
CA ILE A 45 -16.76 12.27 2.10
C ILE A 45 -18.24 12.22 1.75
N ILE A 46 -18.76 13.29 1.12
CA ILE A 46 -20.21 13.48 0.89
C ILE A 46 -20.72 12.94 -0.47
N ARG A 47 -19.88 12.26 -1.21
CA ARG A 47 -20.26 11.65 -2.48
C ARG A 47 -21.11 10.38 -2.25
N ASN A 48 -22.20 10.22 -3.01
CA ASN A 48 -23.09 9.05 -3.02
C ASN A 48 -23.89 8.81 -1.74
N VAL A 49 -24.24 9.85 -1.02
CA VAL A 49 -24.97 9.78 0.25
C VAL A 49 -26.44 10.16 0.05
N SER A 50 -27.35 9.51 0.73
CA SER A 50 -28.75 9.93 0.82
C SER A 50 -28.89 11.19 1.68
N ASP A 51 -30.02 11.92 1.56
CA ASP A 51 -30.23 13.15 2.34
C ASP A 51 -30.16 12.92 3.87
N SER A 52 -30.62 11.76 4.35
CA SER A 52 -30.49 11.35 5.75
C SER A 52 -29.06 11.14 6.18
N ASP A 53 -28.24 10.62 5.27
CA ASP A 53 -26.83 10.35 5.55
C ASP A 53 -25.98 11.62 5.51
N VAL A 54 -26.39 12.64 4.71
CA VAL A 54 -25.72 13.95 4.68
C VAL A 54 -25.76 14.61 6.05
N THR A 55 -26.92 14.63 6.70
CA THR A 55 -27.06 15.20 8.05
C THR A 55 -26.15 14.46 9.03
N THR A 56 -26.14 13.13 9.00
CA THR A 56 -25.25 12.31 9.84
C THR A 56 -23.78 12.59 9.58
N ILE A 57 -23.38 12.76 8.31
CA ILE A 57 -21.99 13.09 7.96
C ILE A 57 -21.60 14.47 8.46
N ILE A 58 -22.51 15.45 8.35
CA ILE A 58 -22.29 16.79 8.87
C ILE A 58 -22.12 16.76 10.39
N GLU A 59 -23.03 16.08 11.10
CA GLU A 59 -22.95 15.90 12.56
C GLU A 59 -21.66 15.19 12.98
N ASP A 60 -21.27 14.13 12.27
CA ASP A 60 -20.04 13.40 12.52
C ASP A 60 -18.80 14.28 12.27
N TYR A 61 -18.84 15.16 11.25
CA TYR A 61 -17.75 16.08 10.96
C TYR A 61 -17.64 17.22 11.97
N GLU A 62 -18.76 17.73 12.48
CA GLU A 62 -18.80 18.69 13.58
C GLU A 62 -18.26 18.08 14.88
N ASN A 63 -18.65 16.85 15.18
CA ASN A 63 -18.11 16.08 16.30
C ASN A 63 -16.61 15.85 16.15
N PHE A 64 -16.12 15.55 14.93
CA PHE A 64 -14.71 15.43 14.63
C PHE A 64 -13.96 16.74 14.90
N GLY A 65 -14.47 17.88 14.40
CA GLY A 65 -13.86 19.19 14.62
C GLY A 65 -13.74 19.53 16.11
N SER A 66 -14.82 19.37 16.90
CA SER A 66 -14.80 19.62 18.34
C SER A 66 -13.89 18.64 19.09
N LEU A 67 -13.85 17.37 18.70
CA LEU A 67 -12.96 16.38 19.30
C LEU A 67 -11.49 16.66 19.02
N ILE A 68 -11.13 17.05 17.78
CA ILE A 68 -9.74 17.31 17.42
C ILE A 68 -9.14 18.50 18.17
N HIS A 69 -9.95 19.50 18.51
CA HIS A 69 -9.53 20.64 19.31
C HIS A 69 -9.34 20.30 20.80
N ASN A 70 -10.06 19.31 21.31
CA ASN A 70 -10.07 18.95 22.72
C ASN A 70 -9.15 17.78 23.09
N ILE A 71 -8.53 17.11 22.12
CA ILE A 71 -7.62 16.00 22.40
C ILE A 71 -6.21 16.51 22.67
N GLU A 72 -5.67 16.23 23.83
CA GLU A 72 -4.23 16.32 24.07
C GLU A 72 -3.51 15.36 23.10
N LYS A 73 -2.66 15.92 22.27
CA LYS A 73 -1.95 15.18 21.22
C LYS A 73 -0.58 14.78 21.73
N PRO A 74 -0.32 13.51 22.05
CA PRO A 74 0.98 13.07 22.54
C PRO A 74 2.10 13.23 21.50
N TRP A 75 1.77 13.48 20.22
CA TRP A 75 2.71 13.60 19.11
C TRP A 75 2.77 14.99 18.45
N GLY A 76 2.11 15.99 19.01
CA GLY A 76 2.00 17.33 18.40
C GLY A 76 0.85 17.47 17.39
N SER A 77 0.93 18.42 16.48
CA SER A 77 -0.12 18.64 15.47
C SER A 77 -0.03 17.66 14.30
N LEU A 78 -1.18 17.19 13.84
CA LEU A 78 -1.29 16.51 12.56
C LEU A 78 -1.02 17.50 11.43
N ARG A 79 -0.52 17.01 10.31
CA ARG A 79 -0.52 17.77 9.06
C ARG A 79 -1.95 17.86 8.53
N ASP A 80 -2.27 18.92 7.77
CA ASP A 80 -3.62 19.12 7.25
C ASP A 80 -4.14 17.92 6.48
N GLU A 81 -3.30 17.32 5.63
CA GLU A 81 -3.68 16.12 4.89
C GLU A 81 -3.95 14.93 5.81
N GLN A 82 -3.22 14.76 6.91
CA GLN A 82 -3.45 13.69 7.87
C GLN A 82 -4.76 13.89 8.64
N THR A 83 -5.09 15.13 8.94
CA THR A 83 -6.37 15.47 9.55
C THR A 83 -7.55 15.08 8.64
N LEU A 84 -7.45 15.36 7.34
CA LEU A 84 -8.49 14.98 6.37
C LEU A 84 -8.63 13.45 6.23
N GLY A 85 -7.52 12.70 6.23
CA GLY A 85 -7.55 11.25 6.19
C GLY A 85 -8.22 10.66 7.45
N ALA A 86 -7.88 11.18 8.62
CA ALA A 86 -8.49 10.78 9.88
C ALA A 86 -9.98 11.13 9.93
N ALA A 87 -10.37 12.31 9.46
CA ALA A 87 -11.78 12.72 9.35
C ALA A 87 -12.58 11.80 8.44
N PHE A 88 -12.01 11.47 7.27
CA PHE A 88 -12.65 10.52 6.36
C PHE A 88 -12.87 9.15 7.01
N MET A 89 -11.84 8.59 7.65
CA MET A 89 -11.94 7.29 8.33
C MET A 89 -13.00 7.33 9.44
N PHE A 90 -12.98 8.37 10.27
CA PHE A 90 -13.94 8.55 11.36
C PHE A 90 -15.38 8.60 10.85
N THR A 91 -15.65 9.40 9.82
CA THR A 91 -16.97 9.61 9.24
C THR A 91 -17.48 8.39 8.47
N ALA A 92 -16.64 7.80 7.63
CA ALA A 92 -17.01 6.65 6.80
C ALA A 92 -17.19 5.36 7.60
N LYS A 93 -16.57 5.23 8.78
CA LYS A 93 -16.57 4.05 9.68
C LYS A 93 -16.03 2.77 9.02
N LYS A 94 -16.31 2.56 7.73
CA LYS A 94 -15.84 1.42 6.95
C LYS A 94 -15.33 1.92 5.61
N CYS A 95 -14.00 1.88 5.40
CA CYS A 95 -13.40 2.45 4.20
C CYS A 95 -12.02 1.88 3.88
N ILE A 96 -11.55 2.22 2.68
CA ILE A 96 -10.18 2.02 2.22
C ILE A 96 -9.47 3.38 2.23
N LEU A 97 -8.40 3.51 2.99
CA LEU A 97 -7.47 4.63 2.92
C LEU A 97 -6.34 4.27 1.95
N GLY A 98 -6.39 4.88 0.77
CA GLY A 98 -5.51 4.59 -0.36
C GLY A 98 -4.33 5.55 -0.52
N ASP A 99 -3.98 6.30 0.50
CA ASP A 99 -2.92 7.30 0.46
C ASP A 99 -1.58 6.70 0.05
N SER A 100 -0.83 7.45 -0.72
CA SER A 100 0.49 7.05 -1.20
C SER A 100 1.45 6.68 -0.07
N VAL A 101 2.50 5.97 -0.41
CA VAL A 101 3.58 5.63 0.54
C VAL A 101 4.20 6.91 1.11
N GLY A 102 4.39 6.98 2.43
CA GLY A 102 4.99 8.14 3.10
C GLY A 102 4.00 9.23 3.53
N MET A 103 2.73 9.18 3.13
CA MET A 103 1.71 10.16 3.56
C MET A 103 1.35 10.07 5.04
N GLY A 104 1.60 8.93 5.69
CA GLY A 104 1.41 8.77 7.14
C GLY A 104 0.15 8.04 7.55
N LYS A 105 -0.29 7.06 6.75
CA LYS A 105 -1.49 6.23 7.05
C LYS A 105 -1.54 5.69 8.49
N THR A 106 -0.41 5.32 9.07
CA THR A 106 -0.34 4.87 10.48
C THR A 106 -0.69 6.00 11.44
N VAL A 107 -0.24 7.24 11.16
CA VAL A 107 -0.56 8.41 11.97
C VAL A 107 -2.05 8.75 11.86
N GLU A 108 -2.60 8.70 10.65
CA GLU A 108 -4.03 8.90 10.41
C GLU A 108 -4.87 7.85 11.12
N THR A 109 -4.44 6.58 11.08
CA THR A 109 -5.07 5.50 11.84
C THR A 109 -5.03 5.77 13.34
N ALA A 110 -3.88 6.16 13.89
CA ALA A 110 -3.74 6.47 15.30
C ALA A 110 -4.61 7.66 15.72
N ALA A 111 -4.66 8.70 14.88
CA ALA A 111 -5.55 9.85 15.10
C ALA A 111 -7.03 9.42 15.11
N THR A 112 -7.42 8.62 14.13
CA THR A 112 -8.81 8.11 14.04
C THR A 112 -9.19 7.27 15.25
N VAL A 113 -8.37 6.33 15.70
CA VAL A 113 -8.69 5.51 16.87
C VAL A 113 -8.73 6.34 18.16
N ASN A 114 -7.89 7.37 18.29
CA ASN A 114 -7.96 8.30 19.42
C ASN A 114 -9.26 9.12 19.41
N LEU A 115 -9.72 9.56 18.25
CA LEU A 115 -10.99 10.27 18.11
C LEU A 115 -12.17 9.37 18.51
N ILE A 116 -12.20 8.13 18.00
CA ILE A 116 -13.23 7.16 18.38
C ILE A 116 -13.17 6.88 19.88
N SER A 117 -11.97 6.71 20.45
CA SER A 117 -11.77 6.48 21.87
C SER A 117 -12.34 7.64 22.71
N SER A 118 -12.01 8.89 22.34
CA SER A 118 -12.49 10.09 23.01
C SER A 118 -14.02 10.25 22.92
N TYR A 119 -14.57 10.02 21.73
CA TYR A 119 -16.01 10.06 21.51
C TYR A 119 -16.75 9.01 22.36
N ARG A 120 -16.23 7.78 22.43
CA ARG A 120 -16.81 6.70 23.24
C ARG A 120 -16.63 6.92 24.75
N ALA A 121 -15.51 7.50 25.16
CA ALA A 121 -15.28 7.84 26.56
C ALA A 121 -16.33 8.83 27.09
N GLN A 122 -16.79 9.78 26.28
CA GLN A 122 -17.90 10.67 26.63
C GLN A 122 -19.21 9.91 26.85
N GLN A 123 -19.36 8.73 26.26
CA GLN A 123 -20.50 7.83 26.44
C GLN A 123 -20.27 6.77 27.55
N GLY A 124 -19.18 6.86 28.31
CA GLY A 124 -18.79 5.89 29.33
C GLY A 124 -18.34 4.54 28.78
N LYS A 125 -17.96 4.46 27.50
CA LYS A 125 -17.53 3.23 26.81
C LYS A 125 -16.03 3.25 26.54
N LYS A 126 -15.39 2.10 26.72
CA LYS A 126 -14.00 1.90 26.27
C LYS A 126 -13.99 1.50 24.80
N MET A 127 -12.97 1.94 24.06
CA MET A 127 -12.71 1.56 22.68
C MET A 127 -11.44 0.71 22.62
N ARG A 128 -11.47 -0.37 21.83
CA ARG A 128 -10.28 -1.19 21.54
C ARG A 128 -10.24 -1.54 20.06
N TYR A 129 -9.03 -1.57 19.53
CA TYR A 129 -8.80 -1.89 18.14
C TYR A 129 -7.93 -3.14 17.96
N LEU A 130 -8.15 -3.82 16.83
CA LEU A 130 -7.31 -4.88 16.31
C LEU A 130 -6.68 -4.39 14.99
N VAL A 131 -5.36 -4.28 14.97
CA VAL A 131 -4.61 -4.01 13.74
C VAL A 131 -3.99 -5.32 13.24
N LEU A 132 -4.18 -5.62 11.97
CA LEU A 132 -3.55 -6.76 11.31
C LEU A 132 -2.63 -6.24 10.20
N THR A 133 -1.35 -6.59 10.29
CA THR A 133 -0.32 -6.19 9.32
C THR A 133 0.61 -7.35 8.97
N GLN A 134 1.62 -7.11 8.16
CA GLN A 134 2.62 -8.12 7.83
C GLN A 134 3.53 -8.42 9.02
N LYS A 135 3.97 -9.70 9.14
CA LYS A 135 4.80 -10.16 10.26
C LYS A 135 6.05 -9.29 10.51
N ASN A 136 6.71 -8.86 9.45
CA ASN A 136 7.91 -8.03 9.53
C ASN A 136 7.64 -6.54 9.87
N LEU A 137 6.39 -6.11 9.82
CA LEU A 137 5.97 -4.74 10.13
C LEU A 137 5.24 -4.63 11.47
N ALA A 138 4.80 -5.74 12.04
CA ALA A 138 3.92 -5.75 13.20
C ALA A 138 4.53 -5.02 14.41
N GLU A 139 5.82 -5.22 14.70
CA GLU A 139 6.49 -4.52 15.80
C GLU A 139 6.65 -3.03 15.53
N GLN A 140 7.00 -2.64 14.30
CA GLN A 140 7.09 -1.24 13.92
C GLN A 140 5.72 -0.56 14.01
N PHE A 141 4.68 -1.19 13.48
CA PHE A 141 3.31 -0.66 13.53
C PHE A 141 2.84 -0.49 14.98
N ARG A 142 3.11 -1.49 15.83
CA ARG A 142 2.85 -1.42 17.27
C ARG A 142 3.56 -0.25 17.93
N ALA A 143 4.85 -0.08 17.68
CA ALA A 143 5.64 1.01 18.26
C ALA A 143 5.11 2.39 17.82
N GLU A 144 4.72 2.53 16.56
CA GLU A 144 4.09 3.75 16.03
C GLU A 144 2.71 3.99 16.69
N MET A 145 1.87 2.95 16.85
CA MET A 145 0.59 3.09 17.54
C MET A 145 0.79 3.53 18.99
N ILE A 146 1.68 2.91 19.75
CA ILE A 146 2.01 3.32 21.12
C ILE A 146 2.46 4.78 21.16
N LYS A 147 3.37 5.16 20.25
CA LYS A 147 3.88 6.52 20.15
C LYS A 147 2.76 7.54 19.90
N PHE A 148 1.84 7.24 18.99
CA PHE A 148 0.82 8.19 18.54
C PHE A 148 -0.51 8.10 19.28
N THR A 149 -0.81 7.04 20.02
CA THR A 149 -1.98 6.95 20.87
C THR A 149 -1.67 7.21 22.35
N GLY A 150 -0.42 7.04 22.75
CA GLY A 150 -0.04 7.07 24.17
C GLY A 150 -0.48 5.83 24.97
N GLU A 151 -1.13 4.86 24.34
CA GLU A 151 -1.67 3.66 24.99
C GLU A 151 -0.76 2.45 24.78
N TYR A 152 -0.74 1.55 25.77
CA TYR A 152 -0.06 0.26 25.58
C TYR A 152 -0.83 -0.62 24.60
N VAL A 153 -0.09 -1.30 23.71
CA VAL A 153 -0.64 -2.17 22.68
C VAL A 153 0.02 -3.54 22.75
N THR A 154 -0.79 -4.59 22.83
CA THR A 154 -0.30 -5.98 22.85
C THR A 154 0.11 -6.42 21.43
N LEU A 155 1.22 -7.16 21.33
CA LEU A 155 1.69 -7.74 20.07
C LEU A 155 1.40 -9.23 19.99
N ILE A 156 0.81 -9.68 18.85
CA ILE A 156 0.74 -11.09 18.47
C ILE A 156 1.45 -11.25 17.11
N ASN A 157 2.74 -11.55 17.16
CA ASN A 157 3.64 -11.52 15.99
C ASN A 157 3.61 -12.78 15.12
N SER A 158 2.81 -13.78 15.46
CA SER A 158 2.70 -15.05 14.72
C SER A 158 1.33 -15.69 14.92
N GLY A 159 0.87 -16.43 13.91
CA GLY A 159 -0.29 -17.34 14.01
C GLY A 159 0.07 -18.74 14.49
N GLU A 160 1.31 -19.00 14.93
CA GLU A 160 1.70 -20.32 15.45
C GLU A 160 0.92 -20.68 16.71
N GLN A 161 0.51 -21.94 16.81
CA GLN A 161 -0.36 -22.42 17.90
C GLN A 161 0.21 -22.06 19.28
N LYS A 162 1.51 -22.26 19.50
CA LYS A 162 2.17 -21.93 20.77
C LYS A 162 2.04 -20.45 21.17
N VAL A 163 2.10 -19.54 20.18
CA VAL A 163 1.94 -18.09 20.43
C VAL A 163 0.51 -17.80 20.82
N ILE A 164 -0.45 -18.40 20.12
CA ILE A 164 -1.88 -18.23 20.41
C ILE A 164 -2.25 -18.85 21.75
N ASP A 165 -1.77 -20.03 22.08
CA ASP A 165 -2.03 -20.67 23.37
C ASP A 165 -1.50 -19.82 24.55
N ASN A 166 -0.33 -19.24 24.40
CA ASN A 166 0.24 -18.32 25.37
C ASN A 166 -0.60 -17.03 25.49
N PHE A 167 -1.07 -16.51 24.36
CA PHE A 167 -1.95 -15.34 24.35
C PHE A 167 -3.29 -15.64 25.06
N VAL A 168 -3.99 -16.72 24.69
CA VAL A 168 -5.27 -17.13 25.28
C VAL A 168 -5.13 -17.43 26.77
N ARG A 169 -4.01 -18.02 27.20
CA ARG A 169 -3.72 -18.26 28.62
C ARG A 169 -3.55 -16.96 29.40
N ARG A 170 -2.94 -15.95 28.78
CA ARG A 170 -2.73 -14.62 29.40
C ARG A 170 -4.01 -13.78 29.40
N TYR A 171 -4.82 -13.94 28.36
CA TYR A 171 -6.09 -13.23 28.17
C TYR A 171 -7.23 -14.24 27.95
N PRO A 172 -7.72 -14.88 29.01
CA PRO A 172 -8.86 -15.79 28.92
C PRO A 172 -10.11 -15.03 28.43
N TYR A 173 -11.04 -15.75 27.79
CA TYR A 173 -12.26 -15.16 27.23
C TYR A 173 -13.22 -14.56 28.28
N ASP A 174 -13.10 -14.99 29.52
CA ASP A 174 -13.87 -14.54 30.70
C ASP A 174 -13.19 -13.39 31.48
N VAL A 175 -12.12 -12.84 30.92
CA VAL A 175 -11.44 -11.64 31.43
C VAL A 175 -11.58 -10.52 30.42
N GLU A 176 -11.94 -9.32 30.87
CA GLU A 176 -12.01 -8.16 30.00
C GLU A 176 -10.63 -7.85 29.41
N LEU A 177 -10.57 -7.71 28.10
CA LEU A 177 -9.32 -7.32 27.43
C LEU A 177 -9.00 -5.86 27.76
N GLU A 178 -7.84 -5.61 28.35
CA GLU A 178 -7.45 -4.26 28.80
C GLU A 178 -6.86 -3.41 27.66
N HIS A 179 -6.21 -4.03 26.66
CA HIS A 179 -5.41 -3.36 25.66
C HIS A 179 -5.81 -3.71 24.23
N SER A 180 -5.61 -2.77 23.33
CA SER A 180 -5.68 -3.00 21.90
C SER A 180 -4.57 -3.95 21.42
N ILE A 181 -4.75 -4.55 20.25
CA ILE A 181 -3.83 -5.55 19.71
C ILE A 181 -3.32 -5.13 18.34
N VAL A 182 -2.02 -5.29 18.12
CA VAL A 182 -1.40 -5.37 16.80
C VAL A 182 -0.99 -6.82 16.56
N GLY A 183 -1.45 -7.39 15.45
CA GLY A 183 -1.17 -8.77 15.09
C GLY A 183 -0.78 -8.93 13.62
N THR A 184 -0.48 -10.15 13.25
CA THR A 184 -0.18 -10.48 11.85
C THR A 184 -1.43 -10.94 11.11
N HIS A 185 -1.43 -10.79 9.78
CA HIS A 185 -2.52 -11.28 8.92
C HIS A 185 -2.83 -12.77 9.11
N ALA A 186 -1.85 -13.56 9.57
CA ALA A 186 -2.04 -14.98 9.87
C ALA A 186 -3.15 -15.23 10.90
N LEU A 187 -3.46 -14.26 11.78
CA LEU A 187 -4.53 -14.39 12.77
C LEU A 187 -5.90 -14.61 12.10
N LEU A 188 -6.12 -14.10 10.89
CA LEU A 188 -7.35 -14.37 10.11
C LEU A 188 -7.51 -15.84 9.68
N THR A 189 -6.43 -16.61 9.71
CA THR A 189 -6.46 -18.04 9.36
C THR A 189 -6.24 -18.95 10.56
N THR A 190 -5.97 -18.38 11.74
CA THR A 190 -5.64 -19.13 12.95
C THR A 190 -6.91 -19.49 13.72
N LYS A 191 -7.28 -20.75 13.67
CA LYS A 191 -8.51 -21.26 14.33
C LYS A 191 -8.59 -20.88 15.82
N GLY A 192 -7.51 -21.05 16.55
CA GLY A 192 -7.47 -20.74 17.99
C GLY A 192 -7.78 -19.28 18.30
N PHE A 193 -7.29 -18.35 17.47
CA PHE A 193 -7.59 -16.93 17.66
C PHE A 193 -9.05 -16.58 17.33
N ILE A 194 -9.58 -17.14 16.24
CA ILE A 194 -10.99 -16.95 15.84
C ILE A 194 -11.93 -17.54 16.90
N GLN A 195 -11.62 -18.73 17.42
CA GLN A 195 -12.38 -19.36 18.50
C GLN A 195 -12.35 -18.53 19.79
N TRP A 196 -11.20 -17.99 20.15
CA TRP A 196 -11.08 -17.08 21.29
C TRP A 196 -11.97 -15.84 21.14
N LEU A 197 -11.98 -15.19 19.97
CA LEU A 197 -12.89 -14.08 19.69
C LEU A 197 -14.36 -14.46 19.85
N GLU A 198 -14.75 -15.62 19.35
CA GLU A 198 -16.12 -16.11 19.46
C GLU A 198 -16.49 -16.45 20.91
N GLN A 199 -15.57 -17.01 21.68
CA GLN A 199 -15.78 -17.28 23.11
C GLN A 199 -15.91 -15.97 23.91
N CYS A 200 -15.07 -14.97 23.64
CA CYS A 200 -15.24 -13.64 24.26
C CYS A 200 -16.63 -13.09 24.02
N ARG A 201 -17.13 -13.21 22.78
CA ARG A 201 -18.44 -12.70 22.38
C ARG A 201 -19.60 -13.46 23.05
N THR A 202 -19.52 -14.77 23.14
CA THR A 202 -20.64 -15.65 23.57
C THR A 202 -20.65 -15.95 25.06
N MET A 203 -19.49 -16.01 25.68
CA MET A 203 -19.32 -16.49 27.06
C MET A 203 -18.63 -15.46 27.98
N GLY A 204 -18.01 -14.40 27.42
CA GLY A 204 -17.29 -13.40 28.17
C GLY A 204 -17.99 -12.04 28.23
N TYR A 205 -17.20 -10.97 28.24
CA TYR A 205 -17.68 -9.57 28.34
C TYR A 205 -18.19 -8.99 27.01
N GLY A 206 -18.36 -9.83 25.99
CA GLY A 206 -18.73 -9.42 24.63
C GLY A 206 -17.54 -9.42 23.67
N PHE A 207 -17.80 -9.04 22.42
CA PHE A 207 -16.73 -8.97 21.41
C PHE A 207 -15.70 -7.90 21.81
N PRO A 208 -14.39 -8.23 21.87
CA PRO A 208 -13.43 -7.39 22.58
C PRO A 208 -12.95 -6.16 21.81
N PHE A 209 -13.33 -6.00 20.53
CA PHE A 209 -12.85 -4.91 19.68
C PHE A 209 -13.99 -4.16 18.99
N ASP A 210 -13.82 -2.87 18.81
CA ASP A 210 -14.74 -2.01 18.09
C ASP A 210 -14.25 -1.73 16.67
N THR A 211 -12.93 -1.66 16.51
CA THR A 211 -12.28 -1.23 15.28
C THR A 211 -11.30 -2.30 14.77
N LEU A 212 -11.42 -2.62 13.49
CA LEU A 212 -10.50 -3.48 12.74
C LEU A 212 -9.73 -2.65 11.72
N VAL A 213 -8.41 -2.73 11.78
CA VAL A 213 -7.52 -2.12 10.78
C VAL A 213 -6.74 -3.23 10.07
N ILE A 214 -6.79 -3.25 8.75
CA ILE A 214 -6.02 -4.20 7.93
C ILE A 214 -5.07 -3.40 7.04
N ASP A 215 -3.80 -3.42 7.41
CA ASP A 215 -2.73 -2.82 6.63
C ASP A 215 -2.37 -3.72 5.45
N GLU A 216 -1.99 -3.13 4.31
CA GLU A 216 -1.72 -3.83 3.05
C GLU A 216 -2.89 -4.76 2.63
N SER A 217 -4.07 -4.19 2.59
CA SER A 217 -5.34 -4.91 2.41
C SER A 217 -5.51 -5.60 1.05
N SER A 218 -4.61 -5.45 0.11
CA SER A 218 -4.61 -6.17 -1.18
C SER A 218 -4.67 -7.70 -1.03
N LEU A 219 -4.19 -8.23 0.09
CA LEU A 219 -4.33 -9.66 0.44
C LEU A 219 -5.81 -10.14 0.50
N LEU A 220 -6.75 -9.21 0.69
CA LEU A 220 -8.19 -9.46 0.68
C LEU A 220 -8.80 -9.35 -0.74
N GLY A 221 -7.99 -9.08 -1.75
CA GLY A 221 -8.44 -9.00 -3.15
C GLY A 221 -8.88 -10.32 -3.77
N GLY A 222 -8.60 -11.47 -3.14
CA GLY A 222 -9.12 -12.78 -3.55
C GLY A 222 -10.60 -12.96 -3.19
N THR A 223 -11.25 -13.99 -3.74
CA THR A 223 -12.68 -14.24 -3.45
C THR A 223 -12.90 -15.27 -2.36
N ASN A 224 -12.12 -16.36 -2.34
CA ASN A 224 -12.32 -17.51 -1.45
C ASN A 224 -11.02 -17.99 -0.81
N THR A 225 -10.09 -17.07 -0.52
CA THR A 225 -8.87 -17.43 0.21
C THR A 225 -9.18 -17.66 1.69
N GLN A 226 -8.33 -18.40 2.37
CA GLN A 226 -8.48 -18.64 3.83
C GLN A 226 -8.54 -17.32 4.61
N ILE A 227 -7.73 -16.33 4.21
CA ILE A 227 -7.69 -14.99 4.82
C ILE A 227 -9.03 -14.26 4.64
N VAL A 228 -9.59 -14.28 3.43
CA VAL A 228 -10.91 -13.67 3.15
C VAL A 228 -12.02 -14.36 3.95
N ASN A 229 -11.97 -15.67 4.06
CA ASN A 229 -12.95 -16.42 4.86
C ASN A 229 -12.83 -16.10 6.36
N GLY A 230 -11.60 -16.01 6.88
CA GLY A 230 -11.34 -15.57 8.25
C GLY A 230 -11.82 -14.14 8.50
N TYR A 231 -11.56 -13.21 7.58
CA TYR A 231 -12.08 -11.86 7.64
C TYR A 231 -13.63 -11.85 7.72
N LYS A 232 -14.31 -12.55 6.81
CA LYS A 232 -15.78 -12.64 6.80
C LYS A 232 -16.36 -13.22 8.10
N ALA A 233 -15.66 -14.14 8.74
CA ALA A 233 -16.10 -14.73 9.99
C ALA A 233 -16.19 -13.69 11.12
N ILE A 234 -15.25 -12.73 11.18
CA ILE A 234 -15.13 -11.78 12.28
C ILE A 234 -15.62 -10.37 11.94
N SER A 235 -15.56 -9.92 10.68
CA SER A 235 -15.80 -8.52 10.28
C SER A 235 -17.17 -7.97 10.69
N LYS A 236 -18.18 -8.82 10.72
CA LYS A 236 -19.57 -8.46 11.12
C LYS A 236 -19.70 -7.96 12.56
N TYR A 237 -18.70 -8.19 13.40
CA TYR A 237 -18.71 -7.78 14.82
C TYR A 237 -18.02 -6.44 15.06
N PHE A 238 -17.31 -5.90 14.05
CA PHE A 238 -16.65 -4.60 14.16
C PHE A 238 -17.57 -3.48 13.68
N GLU A 239 -17.63 -2.41 14.43
CA GLU A 239 -18.32 -1.19 14.04
C GLU A 239 -17.52 -0.42 12.98
N ASN A 240 -16.20 -0.33 13.18
CA ASN A 240 -15.30 0.37 12.29
C ASN A 240 -14.34 -0.61 11.60
N ILE A 241 -14.17 -0.46 10.28
CA ILE A 241 -13.26 -1.31 9.49
C ILE A 241 -12.45 -0.43 8.53
N TYR A 242 -11.15 -0.43 8.70
CA TYR A 242 -10.23 0.37 7.90
C TYR A 242 -9.24 -0.52 7.15
N PHE A 243 -9.27 -0.44 5.84
CA PHE A 243 -8.29 -1.06 4.96
C PHE A 243 -7.26 0.00 4.57
N LEU A 244 -6.00 -0.24 4.84
CA LEU A 244 -4.90 0.64 4.46
C LEU A 244 -4.16 0.02 3.28
N ASN A 245 -4.06 0.75 2.17
CA ASN A 245 -3.37 0.24 0.99
C ASN A 245 -2.96 1.37 0.04
N ALA A 246 -1.66 1.55 -0.17
CA ALA A 246 -1.16 2.56 -1.11
C ALA A 246 -1.45 2.22 -2.59
N THR A 247 -1.70 0.95 -2.90
CA THR A 247 -1.91 0.43 -4.26
C THR A 247 -3.10 -0.52 -4.31
N PRO A 248 -4.34 -0.06 -4.00
CA PRO A 248 -5.48 -0.95 -3.81
C PRO A 248 -5.94 -1.68 -5.09
N PHE A 249 -5.57 -1.15 -6.26
CA PHE A 249 -5.91 -1.75 -7.55
C PHE A 249 -4.89 -2.83 -7.98
N GLU A 250 -3.65 -2.76 -7.48
CA GLU A 250 -2.52 -3.61 -7.89
C GLU A 250 -2.46 -3.85 -9.42
N THR A 251 -2.94 -5.01 -9.87
CA THR A 251 -2.90 -5.39 -11.28
C THR A 251 -4.26 -5.43 -11.96
N GLN A 252 -5.34 -5.41 -11.19
CA GLN A 252 -6.70 -5.61 -11.72
C GLN A 252 -7.76 -4.90 -10.87
N LEU A 253 -8.69 -4.25 -11.54
CA LEU A 253 -9.82 -3.58 -10.89
C LEU A 253 -10.69 -4.55 -10.04
N GLN A 254 -10.68 -5.84 -10.39
CA GLN A 254 -11.39 -6.88 -9.63
C GLN A 254 -10.84 -7.08 -8.22
N ILE A 255 -9.57 -6.83 -7.99
CA ILE A 255 -8.95 -6.86 -6.64
C ILE A 255 -9.57 -5.77 -5.77
N PHE A 256 -9.70 -4.58 -6.32
CA PHE A 256 -10.34 -3.46 -5.64
C PHE A 256 -11.85 -3.71 -5.43
N TYR A 257 -12.55 -4.20 -6.47
CA TYR A 257 -13.96 -4.62 -6.33
C TYR A 257 -14.17 -5.53 -5.13
N ASN A 258 -13.33 -6.57 -4.99
CA ASN A 258 -13.46 -7.52 -3.89
C ASN A 258 -13.24 -6.85 -2.53
N GLN A 259 -12.29 -5.92 -2.40
CA GLN A 259 -12.05 -5.17 -1.16
C GLN A 259 -13.25 -4.28 -0.80
N ILE A 260 -13.78 -3.51 -1.76
CA ILE A 260 -14.98 -2.69 -1.53
C ILE A 260 -16.18 -3.55 -1.14
N ASN A 261 -16.40 -4.66 -1.84
CA ASN A 261 -17.51 -5.58 -1.54
C ASN A 261 -17.39 -6.28 -0.17
N LEU A 262 -16.19 -6.36 0.41
CA LEU A 262 -15.99 -6.84 1.79
C LEU A 262 -16.35 -5.78 2.84
N ILE A 263 -16.20 -4.51 2.51
CA ILE A 263 -16.53 -3.36 3.38
C ILE A 263 -18.02 -3.02 3.28
N ASP A 264 -18.53 -2.98 2.05
CA ASP A 264 -19.89 -2.58 1.71
C ASP A 264 -20.42 -3.46 0.57
N PRO A 265 -21.08 -4.59 0.90
CA PRO A 265 -21.56 -5.54 -0.10
C PRO A 265 -22.64 -4.99 -1.04
N ASP A 266 -23.36 -3.95 -0.63
CA ASP A 266 -24.50 -3.38 -1.36
C ASP A 266 -24.09 -2.20 -2.26
N LEU A 267 -22.88 -1.69 -2.12
CA LEU A 267 -22.42 -0.50 -2.87
C LEU A 267 -22.20 -0.78 -4.35
N LEU A 268 -21.63 -1.92 -4.70
CA LEU A 268 -21.26 -2.26 -6.08
C LEU A 268 -22.24 -3.27 -6.70
N PRO A 269 -22.50 -3.20 -8.01
CA PRO A 269 -23.29 -4.21 -8.69
C PRO A 269 -22.58 -5.58 -8.61
N THR A 270 -23.30 -6.65 -8.96
CA THR A 270 -22.70 -8.00 -8.99
C THR A 270 -21.40 -8.00 -9.80
N LYS A 271 -20.43 -8.83 -9.42
CA LYS A 271 -19.11 -8.89 -10.07
C LYS A 271 -19.20 -9.01 -11.61
N GLN A 272 -20.19 -9.73 -12.12
CA GLN A 272 -20.40 -9.87 -13.55
C GLN A 272 -20.83 -8.55 -14.19
N ASN A 273 -21.77 -7.84 -13.61
CA ASN A 273 -22.24 -6.54 -14.09
C ASN A 273 -21.16 -5.49 -13.95
N PHE A 274 -20.46 -5.46 -12.80
CA PHE A 274 -19.31 -4.60 -12.59
C PHE A 274 -18.25 -4.77 -13.69
N THR A 275 -17.90 -6.03 -14.01
CA THR A 275 -16.90 -6.31 -15.05
C THR A 275 -17.39 -5.82 -16.43
N LYS A 276 -18.67 -6.01 -16.77
CA LYS A 276 -19.25 -5.51 -18.02
C LYS A 276 -19.28 -3.98 -18.10
N GLU A 277 -19.52 -3.33 -16.97
CA GLU A 277 -19.68 -1.88 -16.88
C GLU A 277 -18.36 -1.14 -16.88
N PHE A 278 -17.34 -1.64 -16.18
CA PHE A 278 -16.10 -0.93 -15.95
C PHE A 278 -14.86 -1.52 -16.67
N CYS A 279 -14.95 -2.74 -17.23
CA CYS A 279 -13.84 -3.35 -17.96
C CYS A 279 -14.14 -3.42 -19.46
N LEU A 280 -13.09 -3.19 -20.27
CA LEU A 280 -13.15 -3.51 -21.69
C LEU A 280 -12.94 -5.02 -21.85
N MET A 281 -13.85 -5.66 -22.61
CA MET A 281 -13.90 -7.10 -22.78
C MET A 281 -13.35 -7.52 -24.14
N ASP A 282 -12.58 -8.61 -24.17
CA ASP A 282 -12.20 -9.32 -25.38
C ASP A 282 -13.19 -10.46 -25.64
N TYR A 283 -13.86 -10.41 -26.78
CA TYR A 283 -14.89 -11.37 -27.22
C TYR A 283 -14.35 -12.40 -28.23
N ARG A 284 -13.07 -12.39 -28.55
CA ARG A 284 -12.47 -13.29 -29.58
C ARG A 284 -12.40 -14.75 -29.12
N GLY A 285 -12.50 -15.03 -27.84
CA GLY A 285 -12.48 -16.39 -27.30
C GLY A 285 -13.88 -16.95 -27.02
N MET A 286 -13.96 -18.22 -26.64
CA MET A 286 -15.22 -18.90 -26.27
C MET A 286 -15.95 -18.18 -25.12
N TYR A 287 -15.22 -17.56 -24.20
CA TYR A 287 -15.75 -16.74 -23.11
C TYR A 287 -15.10 -15.36 -23.10
N PRO A 288 -15.91 -14.29 -22.92
CA PRO A 288 -15.40 -12.93 -22.81
C PRO A 288 -14.43 -12.81 -21.62
N LYS A 289 -13.27 -12.17 -21.87
CA LYS A 289 -12.26 -11.94 -20.85
C LYS A 289 -11.95 -10.45 -20.77
N PRO A 290 -11.73 -9.89 -19.54
CA PRO A 290 -11.25 -8.52 -19.39
C PRO A 290 -9.89 -8.35 -20.08
N THR A 291 -9.74 -7.25 -20.84
CA THR A 291 -8.49 -6.93 -21.55
C THR A 291 -7.42 -6.30 -20.68
N GLY A 292 -7.75 -5.98 -19.40
CA GLY A 292 -6.91 -5.15 -18.54
C GLY A 292 -7.03 -3.64 -18.81
N LYS A 293 -7.89 -3.25 -19.76
CA LYS A 293 -8.27 -1.85 -19.99
C LYS A 293 -9.65 -1.58 -19.39
N TYR A 294 -9.88 -0.33 -19.02
CA TYR A 294 -11.07 0.06 -18.26
C TYR A 294 -11.85 1.18 -18.97
N LYS A 295 -13.10 1.37 -18.57
CA LYS A 295 -14.00 2.41 -19.04
C LYS A 295 -14.83 2.95 -17.88
N ASN A 296 -15.57 4.05 -18.11
CA ASN A 296 -16.48 4.68 -17.13
C ASN A 296 -15.77 5.03 -15.79
N GLN A 297 -14.52 5.47 -15.88
CA GLN A 297 -13.66 5.71 -14.72
C GLN A 297 -14.23 6.76 -13.77
N GLU A 298 -14.74 7.87 -14.30
CA GLU A 298 -15.32 8.94 -13.47
C GLU A 298 -16.59 8.46 -12.74
N GLN A 299 -17.41 7.65 -13.42
CA GLN A 299 -18.57 7.02 -12.77
C GLN A 299 -18.15 6.09 -11.64
N PHE A 300 -17.10 5.28 -11.88
CA PHE A 300 -16.56 4.40 -10.85
C PHE A 300 -16.00 5.18 -9.66
N LYS A 301 -15.19 6.22 -9.88
CA LYS A 301 -14.66 7.08 -8.82
C LYS A 301 -15.78 7.71 -7.98
N LYS A 302 -16.84 8.14 -8.64
CA LYS A 302 -18.02 8.67 -7.94
C LYS A 302 -18.71 7.62 -7.08
N LEU A 303 -18.86 6.41 -7.60
CA LEU A 303 -19.53 5.31 -6.91
C LEU A 303 -18.80 4.91 -5.61
N VAL A 304 -17.47 4.85 -5.63
CA VAL A 304 -16.68 4.38 -4.47
C VAL A 304 -16.23 5.51 -3.54
N ALA A 305 -16.52 6.77 -3.85
CA ALA A 305 -15.93 7.92 -3.16
C ALA A 305 -16.21 7.95 -1.65
N TYR A 306 -17.32 7.39 -1.18
CA TYR A 306 -17.65 7.32 0.25
C TYR A 306 -16.91 6.18 0.99
N ARG A 307 -16.38 5.19 0.25
CA ARG A 307 -15.66 4.04 0.80
C ARG A 307 -14.18 4.03 0.45
N TYR A 308 -13.75 4.94 -0.40
CA TYR A 308 -12.36 5.01 -0.86
C TYR A 308 -11.86 6.45 -0.90
N PHE A 309 -10.80 6.71 -0.16
CA PHE A 309 -10.10 7.99 -0.13
C PHE A 309 -8.61 7.76 -0.40
N ALA A 310 -8.06 8.51 -1.32
CA ALA A 310 -6.67 8.41 -1.67
C ALA A 310 -6.11 9.77 -2.08
N ARG A 311 -4.94 10.09 -1.57
CA ARG A 311 -4.18 11.27 -1.91
C ARG A 311 -2.78 10.88 -2.31
N THR A 312 -2.18 11.72 -3.12
CA THR A 312 -0.79 11.60 -3.53
C THR A 312 -0.02 12.81 -3.05
N ARG A 313 1.28 12.68 -2.88
CA ARG A 313 2.15 13.82 -2.57
C ARG A 313 2.04 14.87 -3.66
N ARG A 314 2.01 14.46 -4.93
CA ARG A 314 1.81 15.34 -6.10
C ARG A 314 0.51 16.15 -6.00
N SER A 315 -0.58 15.55 -5.57
CA SER A 315 -1.87 16.26 -5.41
C SER A 315 -1.84 17.29 -4.28
N LYS A 316 -0.85 17.25 -3.40
CA LYS A 316 -0.63 18.17 -2.29
C LYS A 316 0.52 19.17 -2.56
N GLY A 317 1.01 19.21 -3.79
CA GLY A 317 2.01 20.20 -4.22
C GLY A 317 3.46 19.77 -4.00
N ALA A 318 3.72 18.51 -3.66
CA ALA A 318 5.08 18.00 -3.60
C ALA A 318 5.75 18.01 -4.99
N THR A 319 7.04 18.19 -5.00
CA THR A 319 7.85 18.33 -6.21
C THR A 319 8.73 17.08 -6.45
N MET A 320 9.15 16.92 -7.68
CA MET A 320 10.18 15.97 -8.08
C MET A 320 11.30 16.73 -8.81
N GLU A 321 12.48 16.82 -8.18
CA GLU A 321 13.58 17.63 -8.67
C GLU A 321 14.86 16.80 -8.82
N ASN A 322 15.59 17.01 -9.90
CA ASN A 322 16.86 16.31 -10.19
C ASN A 322 16.73 14.79 -10.11
N CYS A 323 15.57 14.28 -10.52
CA CYS A 323 15.28 12.86 -10.56
C CYS A 323 15.32 12.40 -12.02
N ASP A 324 15.93 11.25 -12.27
CA ASP A 324 15.97 10.66 -13.59
C ASP A 324 15.86 9.13 -13.53
N GLY A 325 15.71 8.53 -14.70
CA GLY A 325 15.71 7.09 -14.82
C GLY A 325 15.44 6.63 -16.24
N LYS A 326 15.88 5.42 -16.53
CA LYS A 326 15.72 4.82 -17.87
C LYS A 326 15.68 3.30 -17.83
N VAL A 327 15.12 2.73 -18.91
CA VAL A 327 15.23 1.30 -19.19
C VAL A 327 16.50 1.05 -20.01
N ILE A 328 17.37 0.18 -19.52
CA ILE A 328 18.62 -0.20 -20.18
C ILE A 328 18.42 -1.58 -20.83
N LEU A 329 18.55 -1.64 -22.15
CA LEU A 329 18.33 -2.86 -22.91
C LEU A 329 19.63 -3.61 -23.15
N SER A 330 19.70 -4.82 -22.60
CA SER A 330 20.82 -5.75 -22.80
C SER A 330 20.50 -6.76 -23.92
N PRO A 331 21.46 -7.14 -24.78
CA PRO A 331 21.25 -8.23 -25.73
C PRO A 331 21.05 -9.57 -25.03
N LEU A 332 20.57 -10.58 -25.74
CA LEU A 332 20.55 -11.96 -25.27
C LEU A 332 21.82 -12.68 -25.71
N SER A 333 22.46 -13.40 -24.79
CA SER A 333 23.57 -14.30 -25.14
C SER A 333 23.08 -15.51 -25.95
N PRO A 334 23.98 -16.22 -26.66
CA PRO A 334 23.63 -17.48 -27.31
C PRO A 334 23.06 -18.52 -26.33
N ILE A 335 23.65 -18.64 -25.16
CA ILE A 335 23.20 -19.55 -24.10
C ILE A 335 21.78 -19.20 -23.61
N GLN A 336 21.50 -17.93 -23.37
CA GLN A 336 20.15 -17.50 -22.96
C GLN A 336 19.12 -17.83 -24.05
N LYS A 337 19.43 -17.59 -25.34
CA LYS A 337 18.53 -17.94 -26.46
C LYS A 337 18.26 -19.43 -26.52
N GLU A 338 19.27 -20.25 -26.32
CA GLU A 338 19.14 -21.71 -26.30
C GLU A 338 18.21 -22.17 -25.16
N TRP A 339 18.44 -21.70 -23.93
CA TRP A 339 17.66 -22.10 -22.77
C TRP A 339 16.23 -21.55 -22.76
N LEU A 340 15.97 -20.38 -23.35
CA LEU A 340 14.61 -19.85 -23.52
C LEU A 340 13.73 -20.76 -24.39
N ASN A 341 14.32 -21.53 -25.29
CA ASN A 341 13.61 -22.53 -26.10
C ASN A 341 13.38 -23.86 -25.35
N LYS A 342 14.18 -24.14 -24.31
CA LYS A 342 14.17 -25.42 -23.59
C LYS A 342 13.40 -25.37 -22.27
N SER A 343 13.25 -24.19 -21.66
CA SER A 343 12.70 -24.04 -20.32
C SER A 343 11.60 -22.98 -20.27
N GLN A 344 10.61 -23.21 -19.40
CA GLN A 344 9.56 -22.23 -19.07
C GLN A 344 10.00 -21.19 -18.03
N LEU A 345 11.19 -21.35 -17.44
CA LEU A 345 11.71 -20.46 -16.40
C LEU A 345 12.39 -19.21 -17.00
N HIS A 346 11.74 -18.55 -17.93
CA HIS A 346 12.30 -17.46 -18.73
C HIS A 346 12.95 -16.36 -17.90
N ARG A 347 12.31 -15.95 -16.79
CA ARG A 347 12.87 -14.90 -15.92
C ARG A 347 14.19 -15.30 -15.26
N VAL A 348 14.29 -16.56 -14.85
CA VAL A 348 15.53 -17.08 -14.27
C VAL A 348 16.64 -17.06 -15.33
N ILE A 349 16.31 -17.40 -16.57
CA ILE A 349 17.27 -17.39 -17.69
C ILE A 349 17.79 -15.97 -17.97
N TYR A 350 16.93 -14.96 -17.93
CA TYR A 350 17.35 -13.57 -18.13
C TYR A 350 18.30 -13.07 -17.04
N ASP A 351 18.09 -13.49 -15.79
CA ASP A 351 18.80 -12.98 -14.64
C ASP A 351 19.99 -13.85 -14.22
N CYS A 352 19.84 -15.17 -14.28
CA CYS A 352 20.84 -16.13 -13.77
C CYS A 352 20.65 -17.52 -14.39
N PRO A 353 21.07 -17.77 -15.64
CA PRO A 353 20.97 -19.08 -16.28
C PRO A 353 21.75 -20.17 -15.52
N SER A 354 22.79 -19.81 -14.77
CA SER A 354 23.56 -20.70 -13.87
C SER A 354 22.70 -21.38 -12.80
N HIS A 355 21.52 -20.83 -12.48
CA HIS A 355 20.56 -21.48 -11.57
C HIS A 355 19.88 -22.70 -12.20
N ILE A 356 19.74 -22.72 -13.53
CA ILE A 356 19.16 -23.86 -14.28
C ILE A 356 20.24 -24.87 -14.59
N ASP A 357 21.37 -24.40 -15.05
CA ASP A 357 22.53 -25.23 -15.37
C ASP A 357 23.80 -24.66 -14.69
N PRO A 358 24.27 -25.29 -13.59
CA PRO A 358 25.44 -24.83 -12.86
C PRO A 358 26.75 -24.82 -13.67
N SER A 359 26.79 -25.47 -14.83
CA SER A 359 27.95 -25.42 -15.74
C SER A 359 28.09 -24.08 -16.47
N ILE A 360 27.03 -23.28 -16.48
CA ILE A 360 27.03 -21.96 -17.11
C ILE A 360 27.70 -20.96 -16.15
N GLU A 361 28.82 -20.42 -16.54
CA GLU A 361 29.51 -19.39 -15.76
C GLU A 361 28.70 -18.10 -15.69
N PHE A 362 28.59 -17.51 -14.50
CA PHE A 362 27.90 -16.25 -14.26
C PHE A 362 28.83 -15.06 -14.57
N ASN A 363 28.92 -14.72 -15.85
CA ASN A 363 29.75 -13.63 -16.38
C ASN A 363 28.99 -12.79 -17.42
N SER A 364 29.58 -11.70 -17.87
CA SER A 364 28.94 -10.77 -18.82
C SER A 364 28.77 -11.32 -20.25
N GLU A 365 29.44 -12.39 -20.60
CA GLU A 365 29.29 -13.08 -21.87
C GLU A 365 28.00 -13.90 -21.88
N ASN A 366 27.77 -14.67 -20.82
CA ASN A 366 26.60 -15.53 -20.65
C ASN A 366 25.36 -14.76 -20.16
N VAL A 367 25.58 -13.67 -19.41
CA VAL A 367 24.53 -12.80 -18.85
C VAL A 367 24.84 -11.34 -19.20
N PRO A 368 24.47 -10.87 -20.39
CA PRO A 368 24.81 -9.51 -20.86
C PRO A 368 24.30 -8.37 -19.97
N LYS A 369 23.26 -8.59 -19.17
CA LYS A 369 22.83 -7.65 -18.13
C LYS A 369 23.96 -7.26 -17.18
N LEU A 370 24.92 -8.14 -16.91
CA LEU A 370 26.09 -7.84 -16.06
C LEU A 370 27.02 -6.82 -16.72
N GLY A 371 27.15 -6.88 -18.07
CA GLY A 371 27.89 -5.87 -18.83
C GLY A 371 27.23 -4.50 -18.69
N SER A 372 25.92 -4.44 -18.95
CA SER A 372 25.13 -3.21 -18.79
C SER A 372 25.15 -2.68 -17.36
N LEU A 373 25.09 -3.57 -16.36
CA LEU A 373 25.22 -3.18 -14.96
C LEU A 373 26.61 -2.59 -14.65
N ASN A 374 27.67 -3.20 -15.18
CA ASN A 374 29.02 -2.69 -14.97
C ASN A 374 29.24 -1.30 -15.56
N GLU A 375 28.72 -1.06 -16.76
CA GLU A 375 28.74 0.27 -17.39
C GLU A 375 27.96 1.29 -16.59
N LEU A 376 26.76 0.91 -16.12
CA LEU A 376 25.92 1.77 -15.27
C LEU A 376 26.63 2.14 -13.97
N LEU A 377 27.26 1.17 -13.28
CA LEU A 377 27.97 1.39 -12.03
C LEU A 377 29.23 2.27 -12.19
N LYS A 378 29.87 2.21 -13.36
CA LYS A 378 31.07 3.00 -13.66
C LYS A 378 30.78 4.42 -14.13
N ASN A 379 29.66 4.62 -14.80
CA ASN A 379 29.33 5.90 -15.44
C ASN A 379 28.26 6.65 -14.63
N GLU A 380 27.00 6.22 -14.71
CA GLU A 380 25.87 6.91 -14.10
C GLU A 380 25.88 6.90 -12.54
N CYS A 381 26.41 5.81 -11.98
CA CYS A 381 26.49 5.65 -10.52
C CYS A 381 27.93 5.84 -9.99
N ALA A 382 28.83 6.47 -10.75
CA ALA A 382 30.25 6.62 -10.36
C ALA A 382 30.41 7.26 -8.99
N ASP A 383 29.70 8.34 -8.74
CA ASP A 383 29.75 9.16 -7.53
C ASP A 383 28.79 8.67 -6.42
N ALA A 384 28.08 7.57 -6.65
CA ALA A 384 27.12 7.05 -5.69
C ALA A 384 27.83 6.46 -4.46
N GLU A 385 27.56 6.99 -3.27
CA GLU A 385 28.02 6.42 -2.00
C GLU A 385 27.35 5.06 -1.75
N THR A 386 26.04 5.00 -1.97
CA THR A 386 25.23 3.79 -1.77
C THR A 386 24.28 3.54 -2.95
N ILE A 387 24.11 2.27 -3.29
CA ILE A 387 23.27 1.81 -4.41
C ILE A 387 22.45 0.63 -3.95
N ILE A 388 21.14 0.64 -4.23
CA ILE A 388 20.27 -0.52 -4.02
C ILE A 388 20.05 -1.23 -5.35
N ILE A 389 20.29 -2.55 -5.38
CA ILE A 389 19.98 -3.40 -6.53
C ILE A 389 18.87 -4.37 -6.17
N PHE A 390 17.72 -4.22 -6.83
CA PHE A 390 16.61 -5.15 -6.69
C PHE A 390 16.84 -6.38 -7.55
N VAL A 391 16.86 -7.57 -6.91
CA VAL A 391 17.07 -8.86 -7.57
C VAL A 391 16.06 -9.87 -7.04
N HIS A 392 15.20 -10.37 -7.90
CA HIS A 392 14.06 -11.19 -7.50
C HIS A 392 14.45 -12.55 -6.89
N TYR A 393 15.35 -13.28 -7.55
CA TYR A 393 15.72 -14.65 -7.19
C TYR A 393 16.94 -14.70 -6.25
N LYS A 394 16.83 -15.49 -5.16
CA LYS A 394 17.90 -15.62 -4.14
C LYS A 394 19.21 -16.14 -4.72
N GLU A 395 19.14 -17.09 -5.66
CA GLU A 395 20.38 -17.60 -6.30
C GLU A 395 21.04 -16.52 -7.17
N ALA A 396 20.25 -15.75 -7.92
CA ALA A 396 20.78 -14.61 -8.66
C ALA A 396 21.43 -13.56 -7.72
N GLN A 397 20.88 -13.36 -6.51
CA GLN A 397 21.48 -12.49 -5.51
C GLN A 397 22.86 -12.97 -5.09
N LYS A 398 23.04 -14.27 -4.86
CA LYS A 398 24.32 -14.87 -4.47
C LYS A 398 25.38 -14.71 -5.56
N HIS A 399 25.02 -15.08 -6.79
CA HIS A 399 25.93 -14.96 -7.95
C HIS A 399 26.28 -13.49 -8.23
N LEU A 400 25.29 -12.58 -8.15
CA LEU A 400 25.53 -11.16 -8.33
C LEU A 400 26.45 -10.59 -7.23
N SER A 401 26.26 -11.00 -5.98
CA SER A 401 27.13 -10.59 -4.87
C SER A 401 28.58 -10.99 -5.10
N GLN A 402 28.83 -12.24 -5.53
CA GLN A 402 30.17 -12.73 -5.86
C GLN A 402 30.77 -11.96 -7.04
N TRP A 403 29.97 -11.72 -8.08
CA TRP A 403 30.39 -10.97 -9.25
C TRP A 403 30.75 -9.52 -8.91
N LEU A 404 29.93 -8.82 -8.12
CA LEU A 404 30.20 -7.46 -7.64
C LEU A 404 31.49 -7.42 -6.81
N SER A 405 31.69 -8.39 -5.93
CA SER A 405 32.92 -8.51 -5.13
C SER A 405 34.16 -8.70 -6.03
N SER A 406 34.07 -9.51 -7.10
CA SER A 406 35.15 -9.68 -8.07
C SER A 406 35.47 -8.40 -8.85
N LYS A 407 34.52 -7.47 -8.93
CA LYS A 407 34.69 -6.13 -9.55
C LYS A 407 35.11 -5.06 -8.54
N GLY A 408 35.34 -5.42 -7.27
CA GLY A 408 35.80 -4.50 -6.22
C GLY A 408 34.65 -3.73 -5.51
N TYR A 409 33.39 -4.07 -5.76
CA TYR A 409 32.25 -3.42 -5.07
C TYR A 409 31.95 -4.12 -3.74
N SER A 410 32.07 -3.39 -2.63
CA SER A 410 31.60 -3.87 -1.33
C SER A 410 30.09 -4.01 -1.35
N ASN A 411 29.59 -5.18 -0.96
CA ASN A 411 28.15 -5.45 -1.05
C ASN A 411 27.65 -6.38 0.07
N ARG A 412 26.34 -6.36 0.33
CA ARG A 412 25.63 -7.27 1.23
C ARG A 412 24.27 -7.65 0.62
N ILE A 413 23.81 -8.85 0.98
CA ILE A 413 22.48 -9.35 0.61
C ILE A 413 21.53 -9.19 1.80
N LEU A 414 20.34 -8.65 1.53
CA LEU A 414 19.23 -8.57 2.47
C LEU A 414 17.99 -9.19 1.83
N ASN A 415 17.56 -10.34 2.34
CA ASN A 415 16.38 -11.04 1.81
C ASN A 415 15.53 -11.66 2.93
N GLY A 416 14.53 -12.47 2.55
CA GLY A 416 13.61 -13.09 3.50
C GLY A 416 14.26 -14.10 4.46
N ASP A 417 15.44 -14.64 4.13
CA ASP A 417 16.16 -15.60 4.97
C ASP A 417 17.14 -14.92 5.94
N THR A 418 17.31 -13.60 5.82
CA THR A 418 18.21 -12.85 6.69
C THR A 418 17.64 -12.75 8.10
N ASP A 419 18.37 -13.27 9.08
CA ASP A 419 17.98 -13.20 10.50
C ASP A 419 17.72 -11.78 10.97
N ASN A 420 16.78 -11.61 11.90
CA ASN A 420 16.35 -10.28 12.36
C ASN A 420 17.50 -9.46 12.97
N SER A 421 18.43 -10.09 13.70
CA SER A 421 19.60 -9.42 14.27
C SER A 421 20.56 -8.93 13.17
N LEU A 422 20.86 -9.81 12.21
CA LEU A 422 21.73 -9.48 11.07
C LEU A 422 21.07 -8.46 10.15
N ARG A 423 19.72 -8.51 10.00
CA ARG A 423 18.95 -7.55 9.22
C ARG A 423 19.17 -6.10 9.69
N GLN A 424 19.08 -5.86 10.99
CA GLN A 424 19.31 -4.52 11.56
C GLN A 424 20.74 -4.05 11.36
N THR A 425 21.71 -4.94 11.52
CA THR A 425 23.14 -4.65 11.28
C THR A 425 23.38 -4.26 9.81
N ILE A 426 22.82 -5.00 8.86
CA ILE A 426 22.95 -4.69 7.42
C ILE A 426 22.29 -3.34 7.09
N ILE A 427 21.09 -3.09 7.60
CA ILE A 427 20.38 -1.82 7.35
C ILE A 427 21.15 -0.64 7.91
N HIS A 428 21.68 -0.77 9.14
CA HIS A 428 22.46 0.29 9.76
C HIS A 428 23.78 0.53 9.02
N GLY A 429 24.51 -0.54 8.70
CA GLY A 429 25.76 -0.44 7.95
C GLY A 429 25.55 0.18 6.55
N PHE A 430 24.45 -0.15 5.87
CA PHE A 430 24.13 0.49 4.58
C PHE A 430 23.87 1.99 4.72
N LYS A 431 23.11 2.39 5.73
CA LYS A 431 22.82 3.81 6.00
C LYS A 431 24.06 4.62 6.36
N ASN A 432 25.04 3.98 6.98
CA ASN A 432 26.31 4.60 7.36
C ASN A 432 27.35 4.58 6.24
N GLY A 433 27.06 3.90 5.09
CA GLY A 433 28.04 3.78 4.01
C GLY A 433 29.12 2.72 4.23
N ASP A 434 28.95 1.78 5.18
CA ASP A 434 29.93 0.73 5.48
C ASP A 434 30.18 -0.20 4.28
N PHE A 435 29.23 -0.24 3.35
CA PHE A 435 29.34 -0.92 2.06
C PHE A 435 28.52 -0.22 1.00
N ARG A 436 28.97 -0.32 -0.26
CA ARG A 436 28.40 0.48 -1.36
C ARG A 436 27.08 -0.08 -1.94
N VAL A 437 26.95 -1.42 -2.04
CA VAL A 437 25.83 -2.03 -2.76
C VAL A 437 24.99 -2.91 -1.82
N LEU A 438 23.70 -2.62 -1.74
CA LEU A 438 22.72 -3.49 -1.10
C LEU A 438 21.93 -4.27 -2.15
N ILE A 439 22.04 -5.59 -2.15
CA ILE A 439 21.27 -6.49 -2.99
C ILE A 439 20.05 -6.97 -2.21
N THR A 440 18.85 -6.77 -2.74
CA THR A 440 17.65 -7.15 -1.98
C THR A 440 16.46 -7.52 -2.90
N ASN A 441 15.54 -8.32 -2.36
CA ASN A 441 14.19 -8.51 -2.90
C ASN A 441 13.11 -8.09 -1.90
N VAL A 442 13.48 -7.49 -0.78
CA VAL A 442 12.55 -7.09 0.27
C VAL A 442 11.88 -5.77 -0.13
N GLN A 443 10.59 -5.85 -0.41
CA GLN A 443 9.79 -4.71 -0.85
C GLN A 443 9.19 -3.91 0.31
N LYS A 444 9.14 -4.45 1.53
CA LYS A 444 8.39 -3.87 2.64
C LYS A 444 9.22 -3.83 3.93
N GLY A 445 8.91 -2.87 4.80
CA GLY A 445 9.54 -2.76 6.12
C GLY A 445 10.94 -2.15 6.14
N LEU A 446 11.37 -1.51 5.06
CA LEU A 446 12.68 -0.87 4.96
C LEU A 446 12.53 0.64 4.73
N ASN A 447 13.50 1.40 5.17
CA ASN A 447 13.61 2.84 4.90
C ASN A 447 15.04 3.17 4.51
N PHE A 448 15.23 3.57 3.27
CA PHE A 448 16.49 3.94 2.66
C PHE A 448 16.43 5.33 2.00
N GLY A 449 15.72 6.28 2.64
CA GLY A 449 15.55 7.64 2.09
C GLY A 449 16.87 8.35 1.75
N SER A 450 17.96 8.04 2.44
CA SER A 450 19.30 8.56 2.14
C SER A 450 19.93 7.99 0.86
N CYS A 451 19.44 6.86 0.33
CA CYS A 451 19.97 6.28 -0.90
C CYS A 451 19.32 6.96 -2.11
N ASN A 452 20.15 7.39 -3.07
CA ASN A 452 19.68 8.07 -4.27
C ASN A 452 19.61 7.19 -5.51
N TYR A 453 20.28 6.04 -5.51
CA TYR A 453 20.41 5.17 -6.67
C TYR A 453 19.72 3.82 -6.46
N CYS A 454 18.79 3.48 -7.35
CA CYS A 454 18.09 2.20 -7.36
C CYS A 454 18.17 1.55 -8.73
N ILE A 455 18.58 0.28 -8.78
CA ILE A 455 18.70 -0.49 -10.00
C ILE A 455 17.79 -1.72 -9.90
N PHE A 456 16.81 -1.83 -10.77
CA PHE A 456 16.05 -3.05 -10.95
C PHE A 456 16.81 -3.97 -11.93
N TYR A 457 17.63 -4.86 -11.38
CA TYR A 457 18.29 -5.93 -12.15
C TYR A 457 17.26 -6.94 -12.68
N SER A 458 16.28 -7.25 -11.81
CA SER A 458 15.06 -7.97 -12.18
C SER A 458 13.88 -7.01 -12.05
N PHE A 459 13.10 -6.77 -13.09
CA PHE A 459 11.86 -6.02 -12.91
C PHE A 459 10.70 -6.93 -12.50
N ASP A 460 9.72 -6.38 -11.80
CA ASP A 460 8.49 -7.10 -11.46
C ASP A 460 7.41 -6.83 -12.51
N PRO A 461 6.67 -7.84 -12.99
CA PRO A 461 5.53 -7.63 -13.89
C PRO A 461 4.34 -6.92 -13.22
N ASN A 462 4.35 -6.80 -11.90
CA ASN A 462 3.43 -5.97 -11.17
C ASN A 462 4.07 -4.59 -10.91
N PRO A 463 3.64 -3.51 -11.60
CA PRO A 463 4.20 -2.18 -11.39
C PRO A 463 4.05 -1.69 -9.94
N SER A 464 3.00 -2.13 -9.23
CA SER A 464 2.78 -1.75 -7.83
C SER A 464 3.93 -2.21 -6.92
N HIS A 465 4.54 -3.37 -7.20
CA HIS A 465 5.71 -3.83 -6.45
C HIS A 465 6.94 -2.95 -6.69
N MET A 466 7.14 -2.50 -7.92
CA MET A 466 8.24 -1.59 -8.26
C MET A 466 8.03 -0.22 -7.58
N ILE A 467 6.81 0.31 -7.61
CA ILE A 467 6.44 1.57 -6.93
C ILE A 467 6.63 1.44 -5.42
N GLN A 468 6.18 0.34 -4.81
CA GLN A 468 6.37 0.09 -3.39
C GLN A 468 7.86 -0.01 -3.02
N PHE A 469 8.67 -0.59 -3.88
CA PHE A 469 10.11 -0.65 -3.68
C PHE A 469 10.75 0.72 -3.81
N GLU A 470 10.43 1.48 -4.86
CA GLU A 470 10.84 2.87 -5.01
C GLU A 470 10.48 3.71 -3.79
N GLY A 471 9.27 3.54 -3.25
CA GLY A 471 8.83 4.22 -2.03
C GLY A 471 9.68 3.93 -0.79
N ARG A 472 10.71 3.09 -0.86
CA ARG A 472 11.71 2.90 0.21
C ARG A 472 12.83 3.91 0.14
N ILE A 473 13.08 4.49 -1.02
CA ILE A 473 14.08 5.54 -1.24
C ILE A 473 13.46 6.93 -1.43
N THR A 474 12.17 7.01 -1.79
CA THR A 474 11.43 8.27 -2.03
C THR A 474 10.42 8.55 -0.91
N ARG A 475 10.87 8.54 0.36
CA ARG A 475 9.96 8.69 1.51
C ARG A 475 9.64 10.10 1.92
N ASP A 476 10.47 11.04 1.53
CA ASP A 476 10.28 12.45 1.85
C ASP A 476 9.10 13.02 1.06
N PHE A 477 8.54 14.13 1.52
CA PHE A 477 7.43 14.78 0.85
C PHE A 477 7.82 15.16 -0.57
N ASP A 478 8.92 15.88 -0.73
CA ASP A 478 9.54 16.14 -2.03
C ASP A 478 10.51 15.02 -2.40
N VAL A 479 10.61 14.71 -3.68
CA VAL A 479 11.51 13.68 -4.20
C VAL A 479 12.67 14.36 -4.90
N ILE A 480 13.85 14.31 -4.30
CA ILE A 480 15.02 15.03 -4.81
C ILE A 480 16.18 14.07 -5.08
N GLY A 481 16.79 14.18 -6.26
CA GLY A 481 18.03 13.51 -6.62
C GLY A 481 17.92 11.98 -6.64
N LYS A 482 16.80 11.43 -7.09
CA LYS A 482 16.59 9.96 -7.17
C LYS A 482 16.79 9.46 -8.60
N HIS A 483 17.67 8.48 -8.74
CA HIS A 483 18.06 7.88 -10.02
C HIS A 483 17.65 6.41 -10.05
N ILE A 484 16.76 6.06 -10.99
CA ILE A 484 16.17 4.71 -11.06
C ILE A 484 16.41 4.10 -12.44
N TYR A 485 17.03 2.93 -12.45
CA TYR A 485 17.36 2.21 -13.67
C TYR A 485 16.72 0.83 -13.70
N VAL A 486 16.19 0.45 -14.86
CA VAL A 486 15.59 -0.87 -15.07
C VAL A 486 16.40 -1.62 -16.12
N LEU A 487 17.09 -2.67 -15.73
CA LEU A 487 17.79 -3.55 -16.67
C LEU A 487 16.80 -4.55 -17.29
N CYS A 488 16.78 -4.63 -18.60
CA CYS A 488 15.86 -5.50 -19.31
C CYS A 488 16.57 -6.16 -20.51
N SER A 489 16.37 -7.47 -20.68
CA SER A 489 16.90 -8.16 -21.85
C SER A 489 15.99 -7.96 -23.05
N ARG A 490 16.57 -7.80 -24.23
CA ARG A 490 15.83 -7.75 -25.51
C ARG A 490 15.04 -9.04 -25.72
N GLY A 491 13.97 -8.97 -26.51
CA GLY A 491 13.12 -10.12 -26.79
C GLY A 491 11.87 -10.17 -25.92
N GLU A 492 11.50 -11.35 -25.41
CA GLU A 492 10.25 -11.55 -24.67
C GLU A 492 10.20 -10.81 -23.32
N GLU A 493 11.35 -10.61 -22.65
CA GLU A 493 11.41 -9.82 -21.42
C GLU A 493 10.99 -8.36 -21.70
N TYR A 494 11.55 -7.77 -22.76
CA TYR A 494 11.19 -6.41 -23.18
C TYR A 494 9.74 -6.30 -23.68
N LYS A 495 9.25 -7.34 -24.39
CA LYS A 495 7.83 -7.39 -24.76
C LYS A 495 6.93 -7.45 -23.53
N THR A 496 7.32 -8.20 -22.50
CA THR A 496 6.58 -8.24 -21.23
C THR A 496 6.57 -6.86 -20.58
N LEU A 497 7.70 -6.17 -20.52
CA LEU A 497 7.76 -4.81 -19.98
C LEU A 497 6.80 -3.87 -20.73
N ASN A 498 6.83 -3.86 -22.06
CA ASN A 498 6.01 -2.96 -22.86
C ASN A 498 4.53 -3.33 -22.88
N ASN A 499 4.20 -4.62 -23.05
CA ASN A 499 2.83 -5.05 -23.29
C ASN A 499 2.05 -5.40 -22.01
N VAL A 500 2.74 -5.70 -20.92
CA VAL A 500 2.10 -6.08 -19.66
C VAL A 500 2.32 -5.00 -18.60
N VAL A 501 3.58 -4.69 -18.29
CA VAL A 501 3.89 -3.78 -17.16
C VAL A 501 3.45 -2.36 -17.47
N ARG A 502 3.80 -1.83 -18.65
CA ARG A 502 3.39 -0.47 -19.07
C ARG A 502 1.87 -0.34 -19.20
N GLN A 503 1.19 -1.35 -19.75
CA GLN A 503 -0.28 -1.31 -19.84
C GLN A 503 -0.93 -1.34 -18.45
N ARG A 504 -0.40 -2.11 -17.51
CA ARG A 504 -0.88 -2.13 -16.11
C ARG A 504 -0.60 -0.80 -15.41
N ALA A 505 0.60 -0.23 -15.59
CA ALA A 505 0.94 1.08 -15.04
C ALA A 505 -0.02 2.16 -15.56
N LYS A 506 -0.29 2.19 -16.87
CA LYS A 506 -1.26 3.10 -17.48
C LYS A 506 -2.67 2.89 -16.92
N ALA A 507 -3.13 1.67 -16.82
CA ALA A 507 -4.44 1.36 -16.25
C ALA A 507 -4.55 1.81 -14.79
N THR A 508 -3.50 1.61 -13.99
CA THR A 508 -3.46 2.10 -12.61
C THR A 508 -3.51 3.62 -12.55
N SER A 509 -2.73 4.31 -13.39
CA SER A 509 -2.70 5.78 -13.42
C SER A 509 -4.04 6.41 -13.82
N GLU A 510 -4.81 5.73 -14.64
CA GLU A 510 -6.15 6.17 -15.06
C GLU A 510 -7.19 6.12 -13.91
N PHE A 511 -7.03 5.20 -12.95
CA PHE A 511 -7.95 5.03 -11.81
C PHE A 511 -7.48 5.75 -10.54
N THR A 512 -6.18 5.85 -10.34
CA THR A 512 -5.59 6.53 -9.20
C THR A 512 -4.84 7.76 -9.68
N ASN A 513 -4.86 8.83 -8.90
CA ASN A 513 -3.89 9.89 -9.12
C ASN A 513 -2.49 9.29 -8.94
N THR A 514 -1.64 9.40 -9.96
CA THR A 514 -0.26 8.95 -9.85
C THR A 514 0.51 9.83 -8.89
N ASP A 515 1.17 9.20 -7.93
CA ASP A 515 2.09 9.91 -7.04
C ASP A 515 3.40 10.28 -7.75
N LEU A 516 4.24 11.04 -7.07
CA LEU A 516 5.62 11.27 -7.49
C LEU A 516 6.36 9.94 -7.52
N SER A 517 6.68 9.45 -8.70
CA SER A 517 7.33 8.17 -8.92
C SER A 517 8.12 8.18 -10.21
N VAL A 518 9.44 8.09 -10.07
CA VAL A 518 10.35 7.99 -11.23
C VAL A 518 10.06 6.73 -12.03
N ILE A 519 9.75 5.62 -11.33
CA ILE A 519 9.43 4.36 -12.02
C ILE A 519 8.14 4.45 -12.84
N MET A 520 7.13 5.18 -12.35
CA MET A 520 5.91 5.41 -13.11
C MET A 520 6.16 6.27 -14.35
N ASP A 521 6.93 7.34 -14.21
CA ASP A 521 7.32 8.20 -15.34
C ASP A 521 8.06 7.38 -16.42
N ILE A 522 8.99 6.49 -16.01
CA ILE A 522 9.68 5.56 -16.92
C ILE A 522 8.68 4.60 -17.61
N LEU A 523 7.76 4.03 -16.85
CA LEU A 523 6.79 3.05 -17.37
C LEU A 523 5.75 3.72 -18.28
N LEU A 524 5.35 4.94 -18.00
CA LEU A 524 4.42 5.72 -18.82
C LEU A 524 5.09 6.35 -20.04
N GLY A 525 6.41 6.36 -20.10
CA GLY A 525 7.17 6.96 -21.18
C GLY A 525 7.31 8.48 -21.09
N GLU A 526 7.05 9.05 -19.92
CA GLU A 526 7.14 10.49 -19.67
C GLU A 526 8.60 10.97 -19.49
N ARG A 527 9.51 10.04 -19.19
CA ARG A 527 10.97 10.25 -19.11
C ARG A 527 11.67 9.13 -19.87
N VAL A 528 11.80 9.30 -21.15
CA VAL A 528 12.74 8.53 -21.98
C VAL A 528 13.97 9.42 -22.11
N GLY A 529 14.99 9.13 -21.32
CA GLY A 529 16.32 9.64 -21.64
C GLY A 529 16.71 9.09 -23.00
N ASP A 530 16.96 9.97 -23.94
CA ASP A 530 17.46 9.67 -25.28
C ASP A 530 18.74 8.85 -25.27
#